data_aea746a36c72542c9ee2548b66aa2e4b
#
_entry.id   aea746a36c72542c9ee2548b66aa2e4b
#
_cell.length_a   1.000
_cell.length_b   1.000
_cell.length_c   1.000
_cell.angle_alpha   90.00
_cell.angle_beta   90.00
_cell.angle_gamma   90.00
#
_symmetry.space_group_name_H-M   'P 1'
#
loop_
_entity.id
_entity.type
_entity.pdbx_description
1 polymer ?
#
loop_
_entity_poly.entity_id
_entity_poly.type
_entity_poly.pdbx_seq_one_letter_code
_entity_poly.pdbx_strand_id
1 'polypeptide(L)'
;ALPIFLLRKQESGVHFNDEIYSNIDLMFGYVEKSVGGMLKVLSNLENVDEHDIIACYNREREINNLRNQLRTANVVNINGRHYEYQSGIYYMDIISTLEKAGDFIINVVDTIRDEFRNKK
;
A
#
# COMPACT_ATOMS: atom_id res chain seq x y z
N ALA A 1 10.57 4.35 6.02
CA ALA A 1 9.74 3.21 6.44
C ALA A 1 10.42 1.88 6.14
N LEU A 2 10.82 1.63 4.89
CA LEU A 2 11.47 0.36 4.52
C LEU A 2 12.77 0.10 5.27
N PRO A 3 13.67 1.07 5.49
CA PRO A 3 14.90 0.81 6.26
C PRO A 3 14.64 0.28 7.67
N ILE A 4 13.56 0.74 8.33
CA ILE A 4 13.20 0.26 9.67
C ILE A 4 12.82 -1.21 9.62
N PHE A 5 12.06 -1.63 8.62
CA PHE A 5 11.67 -3.04 8.46
C PHE A 5 12.87 -3.93 8.18
N LEU A 6 13.79 -3.47 7.36
CA LEU A 6 15.02 -4.21 7.06
C LEU A 6 15.88 -4.36 8.31
N LEU A 7 15.96 -3.32 9.14
CA LEU A 7 16.71 -3.37 10.39
C LEU A 7 16.11 -4.37 11.36
N ARG A 8 14.78 -4.38 11.52
CA ARG A 8 14.07 -5.36 12.35
C ARG A 8 14.32 -6.78 11.86
N LYS A 9 14.30 -6.97 10.55
CA LYS A 9 14.58 -8.27 9.95
C LYS A 9 15.96 -8.76 10.33
N GLN A 10 16.98 -7.91 10.25
CA GLN A 10 18.34 -8.25 10.62
C GLN A 10 18.47 -8.61 12.10
N GLU A 11 17.85 -7.83 12.96
CA GLU A 11 17.87 -8.04 14.41
C GLU A 11 17.20 -9.36 14.81
N SER A 12 16.13 -9.73 14.13
CA SER A 12 15.37 -10.95 14.44
C SER A 12 15.93 -12.20 13.82
N GLY A 13 16.87 -12.07 12.86
CA GLY A 13 17.38 -13.20 12.09
C GLY A 13 16.42 -13.75 11.06
N VAL A 14 15.32 -13.04 10.80
CA VAL A 14 14.31 -13.44 9.82
C VAL A 14 14.84 -13.19 8.40
N HIS A 15 14.57 -14.14 7.51
CA HIS A 15 14.97 -14.05 6.11
C HIS A 15 13.74 -14.02 5.21
N PHE A 16 13.75 -13.09 4.25
CA PHE A 16 12.74 -13.02 3.20
C PHE A 16 13.28 -13.67 1.93
N ASN A 17 12.44 -14.47 1.28
CA ASN A 17 12.78 -15.01 -0.03
C ASN A 17 12.53 -13.96 -1.12
N ASP A 18 12.91 -14.30 -2.36
CA ASP A 18 12.79 -13.36 -3.47
C ASP A 18 11.33 -12.98 -3.76
N GLU A 19 10.42 -13.94 -3.59
CA GLU A 19 8.98 -13.70 -3.78
C GLU A 19 8.45 -12.65 -2.82
N ILE A 20 8.83 -12.74 -1.54
CA ILE A 20 8.43 -11.76 -0.52
C ILE A 20 8.95 -10.37 -0.89
N TYR A 21 10.22 -10.26 -1.25
CA TYR A 21 10.80 -8.97 -1.67
C TYR A 21 10.08 -8.40 -2.89
N SER A 22 9.79 -9.25 -3.88
CA SER A 22 9.08 -8.82 -5.09
C SER A 22 7.69 -8.30 -4.77
N ASN A 23 6.99 -8.96 -3.86
CA ASN A 23 5.63 -8.56 -3.48
C ASN A 23 5.61 -7.28 -2.66
N ILE A 24 6.59 -7.09 -1.78
CA ILE A 24 6.75 -5.83 -1.04
C ILE A 24 7.00 -4.69 -2.03
N ASP A 25 7.89 -4.91 -2.99
CA ASP A 25 8.23 -3.93 -4.01
C ASP A 25 7.01 -3.58 -4.87
N LEU A 26 6.21 -4.57 -5.24
CA LEU A 26 4.98 -4.37 -5.99
C LEU A 26 3.98 -3.51 -5.21
N MET A 27 3.75 -3.85 -3.93
CA MET A 27 2.85 -3.07 -3.07
C MET A 27 3.36 -1.63 -2.90
N PHE A 28 4.65 -1.46 -2.69
CA PHE A 28 5.26 -0.14 -2.57
C PHE A 28 5.04 0.68 -3.84
N GLY A 29 5.20 0.06 -5.01
CA GLY A 29 4.93 0.71 -6.30
C GLY A 29 3.48 1.17 -6.43
N TYR A 30 2.53 0.37 -5.94
CA TYR A 30 1.11 0.75 -5.94
C TYR A 30 0.86 1.97 -5.04
N VAL A 31 1.50 2.00 -3.88
CA VAL A 31 1.39 3.15 -2.96
C VAL A 31 2.02 4.40 -3.58
N GLU A 32 3.16 4.26 -4.25
CA GLU A 32 3.79 5.38 -4.96
C GLU A 32 2.86 5.98 -6.02
N LYS A 33 2.17 5.15 -6.78
CA LYS A 33 1.19 5.60 -7.77
C LYS A 33 0.03 6.33 -7.11
N SER A 34 -0.39 5.85 -5.94
CA SER A 34 -1.44 6.49 -5.15
C SER A 34 -1.01 7.88 -4.69
N VAL A 35 0.24 8.03 -4.24
CA VAL A 35 0.80 9.34 -3.89
C VAL A 35 0.79 10.27 -5.10
N GLY A 36 1.20 9.77 -6.26
CA GLY A 36 1.18 10.54 -7.51
C GLY A 36 -0.20 11.06 -7.85
N GLY A 37 -1.23 10.22 -7.69
CA GLY A 37 -2.61 10.62 -7.90
C GLY A 37 -3.07 11.70 -6.93
N MET A 38 -2.74 11.55 -5.65
CA MET A 38 -3.04 12.56 -4.64
C MET A 38 -2.38 13.90 -4.96
N LEU A 39 -1.10 13.88 -5.34
CA LEU A 39 -0.37 15.09 -5.69
C LEU A 39 -0.98 15.78 -6.89
N LYS A 40 -1.47 15.02 -7.86
CA LYS A 40 -2.14 15.56 -9.03
C LYS A 40 -3.42 16.29 -8.63
N VAL A 41 -4.22 15.71 -7.73
CA VAL A 41 -5.43 16.35 -7.20
C VAL A 41 -5.05 17.62 -6.44
N LEU A 42 -4.02 17.56 -5.59
CA LEU A 42 -3.56 18.71 -4.80
C LEU A 42 -3.03 19.85 -5.67
N SER A 43 -2.52 19.56 -6.86
CA SER A 43 -1.93 20.56 -7.73
C SER A 43 -2.97 21.48 -8.40
N ASN A 44 -4.24 21.16 -8.32
CA ASN A 44 -5.29 21.93 -8.98
C ASN A 44 -6.56 21.99 -8.11
N LEU A 45 -6.41 22.53 -6.91
CA LEU A 45 -7.51 22.63 -5.94
C LEU A 45 -8.63 23.56 -6.39
N GLU A 46 -8.31 24.56 -7.20
CA GLU A 46 -9.34 25.52 -7.70
C GLU A 46 -10.27 24.87 -8.71
N ASN A 47 -9.80 23.84 -9.39
CA ASN A 47 -10.58 23.15 -10.42
C ASN A 47 -10.29 21.65 -10.35
N VAL A 48 -10.78 21.02 -9.29
CA VAL A 48 -10.55 19.58 -9.05
C VAL A 48 -11.20 18.76 -10.16
N ASP A 49 -10.39 17.93 -10.81
CA ASP A 49 -10.83 17.07 -11.91
C ASP A 49 -11.41 15.77 -11.34
N GLU A 50 -12.67 15.50 -11.71
CA GLU A 50 -13.37 14.30 -11.31
C GLU A 50 -12.65 13.02 -11.74
N HIS A 51 -12.03 13.04 -12.93
CA HIS A 51 -11.27 11.89 -13.42
C HIS A 51 -10.06 11.58 -12.55
N ASP A 52 -9.41 12.63 -12.01
CA ASP A 52 -8.28 12.44 -11.09
C ASP A 52 -8.73 11.84 -9.76
N ILE A 53 -9.90 12.23 -9.28
CA ILE A 53 -10.51 11.67 -8.07
C ILE A 53 -10.82 10.19 -8.28
N ILE A 54 -11.46 9.84 -9.39
CA ILE A 54 -11.79 8.44 -9.71
C ILE A 54 -10.52 7.60 -9.82
N ALA A 55 -9.47 8.13 -10.44
CA ALA A 55 -8.19 7.44 -10.54
C ALA A 55 -7.61 7.12 -9.15
N CYS A 56 -7.73 8.05 -8.20
CA CYS A 56 -7.29 7.80 -6.82
C CYS A 56 -8.07 6.66 -6.17
N TYR A 57 -9.37 6.60 -6.34
CA TYR A 57 -10.18 5.50 -5.82
C TYR A 57 -9.80 4.17 -6.46
N ASN A 58 -9.48 4.16 -7.74
CA ASN A 58 -9.04 2.95 -8.42
C ASN A 58 -7.70 2.45 -7.87
N ARG A 59 -6.78 3.36 -7.57
CA ARG A 59 -5.50 2.99 -6.95
C ARG A 59 -5.70 2.38 -5.56
N GLU A 60 -6.58 2.96 -4.77
CA GLU A 60 -6.91 2.44 -3.44
C GLU A 60 -7.50 1.04 -3.52
N ARG A 61 -8.37 0.80 -4.48
CA ARG A 61 -8.93 -0.53 -4.72
C ARG A 61 -7.85 -1.55 -5.11
N GLU A 62 -6.91 -1.16 -5.96
CA GLU A 62 -5.79 -2.02 -6.36
C GLU A 62 -4.94 -2.40 -5.14
N ILE A 63 -4.65 -1.44 -4.26
CA ILE A 63 -3.89 -1.69 -3.03
C ILE A 63 -4.62 -2.69 -2.15
N ASN A 64 -5.91 -2.50 -1.93
CA ASN A 64 -6.73 -3.39 -1.11
C ASN A 64 -6.81 -4.80 -1.69
N ASN A 65 -6.97 -4.91 -2.99
CA ASN A 65 -7.03 -6.21 -3.67
C ASN A 65 -5.69 -6.94 -3.56
N LEU A 66 -4.59 -6.24 -3.79
CA LEU A 66 -3.26 -6.83 -3.66
C LEU A 66 -3.01 -7.30 -2.23
N ARG A 67 -3.33 -6.47 -1.23
CA ARG A 67 -3.21 -6.89 0.16
C ARG A 67 -3.95 -8.18 0.43
N ASN A 68 -5.19 -8.30 -0.04
CA ASN A 68 -5.99 -9.50 0.18
C ASN A 68 -5.38 -10.72 -0.48
N GLN A 69 -4.88 -10.57 -1.71
CA GLN A 69 -4.20 -11.64 -2.43
C GLN A 69 -2.94 -12.10 -1.69
N LEU A 70 -2.12 -11.15 -1.24
CA LEU A 70 -0.88 -11.46 -0.55
C LEU A 70 -1.14 -12.10 0.80
N ARG A 71 -2.17 -11.66 1.52
CA ARG A 71 -2.55 -12.25 2.80
C ARG A 71 -2.98 -13.71 2.63
N THR A 72 -3.80 -13.99 1.64
CA THR A 72 -4.24 -15.35 1.35
C THR A 72 -3.07 -16.24 0.95
N ALA A 73 -2.20 -15.74 0.05
CA ALA A 73 -1.02 -16.47 -0.37
C ALA A 73 -0.05 -16.71 0.78
N ASN A 74 0.06 -15.77 1.72
CA ASN A 74 0.93 -15.92 2.90
C ASN A 74 0.52 -17.12 3.75
N VAL A 75 -0.78 -17.29 3.99
CA VAL A 75 -1.31 -18.43 4.75
C VAL A 75 -0.94 -19.75 4.06
N VAL A 76 -1.15 -19.83 2.75
CA VAL A 76 -0.84 -21.02 1.96
C VAL A 76 0.65 -21.30 2.00
N ASN A 77 1.50 -20.30 1.85
CA ASN A 77 2.95 -20.45 1.82
C ASN A 77 3.51 -20.86 3.18
N ILE A 78 2.98 -20.34 4.29
CA ILE A 78 3.36 -20.75 5.62
C ILE A 78 2.98 -22.22 5.84
N ASN A 79 1.75 -22.61 5.50
CA ASN A 79 1.27 -23.97 5.66
C ASN A 79 2.04 -24.96 4.79
N GLY A 80 2.45 -24.53 3.59
CA GLY A 80 3.28 -25.34 2.69
C GLY A 80 4.76 -25.28 3.01
N ARG A 81 5.17 -24.57 4.06
CA ARG A 81 6.55 -24.41 4.50
C ARG A 81 7.48 -23.82 3.43
N HIS A 82 6.95 -22.94 2.58
CA HIS A 82 7.76 -22.21 1.62
C HIS A 82 8.66 -21.17 2.29
N TYR A 83 8.27 -20.72 3.48
CA TYR A 83 9.09 -19.91 4.38
C TYR A 83 8.54 -20.03 5.80
N GLU A 84 9.32 -19.54 6.75
CA GLU A 84 8.98 -19.67 8.16
C GLU A 84 7.81 -18.77 8.55
N TYR A 85 7.06 -19.19 9.56
CA TYR A 85 5.93 -18.45 10.10
C TYR A 85 6.32 -17.01 10.47
N GLN A 86 7.48 -16.84 11.10
CA GLN A 86 7.94 -15.53 11.54
C GLN A 86 8.24 -14.61 10.36
N SER A 87 8.77 -15.14 9.27
CA SER A 87 8.96 -14.39 8.02
C SER A 87 7.62 -13.90 7.49
N GLY A 88 6.59 -14.75 7.54
CA GLY A 88 5.24 -14.37 7.13
C GLY A 88 4.65 -13.27 7.99
N ILE A 89 4.91 -13.27 9.30
CA ILE A 89 4.44 -12.22 10.20
C ILE A 89 5.07 -10.88 9.84
N TYR A 90 6.39 -10.81 9.72
CA TYR A 90 7.07 -9.56 9.35
C TYR A 90 6.66 -9.09 7.97
N TYR A 91 6.51 -10.02 7.03
CA TYR A 91 6.04 -9.71 5.69
C TYR A 91 4.66 -9.03 5.73
N MET A 92 3.71 -9.62 6.46
CA MET A 92 2.36 -9.05 6.55
C MET A 92 2.33 -7.73 7.32
N ASP A 93 3.22 -7.54 8.29
CA ASP A 93 3.35 -6.23 8.95
C ASP A 93 3.75 -5.14 7.97
N ILE A 94 4.69 -5.42 7.08
CA ILE A 94 5.12 -4.48 6.04
C ILE A 94 3.96 -4.18 5.09
N ILE A 95 3.29 -5.22 4.60
CA ILE A 95 2.16 -5.06 3.68
C ILE A 95 1.04 -4.24 4.33
N SER A 96 0.71 -4.53 5.59
CA SER A 96 -0.31 -3.78 6.32
C SER A 96 0.06 -2.32 6.52
N THR A 97 1.32 -2.04 6.77
CA THR A 97 1.80 -0.66 6.92
C THR A 97 1.69 0.11 5.61
N LEU A 98 2.04 -0.53 4.49
CA LEU A 98 1.89 0.07 3.17
C LEU A 98 0.43 0.33 2.82
N GLU A 99 -0.45 -0.60 3.18
CA GLU A 99 -1.88 -0.41 2.98
C GLU A 99 -2.42 0.77 3.80
N LYS A 100 -1.97 0.93 5.03
CA LYS A 100 -2.37 2.07 5.87
C LYS A 100 -1.95 3.40 5.25
N ALA A 101 -0.80 3.43 4.59
CA ALA A 101 -0.38 4.61 3.84
C ALA A 101 -1.36 4.92 2.71
N GLY A 102 -1.83 3.88 2.00
CA GLY A 102 -2.86 4.04 0.98
C GLY A 102 -4.17 4.57 1.54
N ASP A 103 -4.60 4.08 2.71
CA ASP A 103 -5.81 4.57 3.39
C ASP A 103 -5.67 6.04 3.76
N PHE A 104 -4.51 6.45 4.26
CA PHE A 104 -4.24 7.86 4.56
C PHE A 104 -4.36 8.73 3.30
N ILE A 105 -3.80 8.27 2.21
CA ILE A 105 -3.83 8.99 0.94
C ILE A 105 -5.27 9.19 0.46
N ILE A 106 -6.09 8.13 0.50
CA ILE A 106 -7.48 8.25 0.05
C ILE A 106 -8.30 9.16 0.98
N ASN A 107 -7.98 9.18 2.27
CA ASN A 107 -8.63 10.10 3.20
C ASN A 107 -8.33 11.56 2.85
N VAL A 108 -7.10 11.86 2.44
CA VAL A 108 -6.74 13.20 1.96
C VAL A 108 -7.54 13.54 0.71
N VAL A 109 -7.63 12.62 -0.23
CA VAL A 109 -8.40 12.82 -1.47
C VAL A 109 -9.88 13.05 -1.17
N ASP A 110 -10.47 12.28 -0.25
CA ASP A 110 -11.85 12.46 0.18
C ASP A 110 -12.08 13.86 0.77
N THR A 111 -11.17 14.32 1.58
CA THR A 111 -11.22 15.65 2.19
C THR A 111 -11.21 16.72 1.09
N ILE A 112 -10.32 16.59 0.12
CA ILE A 112 -10.23 17.53 -0.99
C ILE A 112 -11.54 17.53 -1.80
N ARG A 113 -12.05 16.35 -2.12
CA ARG A 113 -13.31 16.22 -2.84
C ARG A 113 -14.43 16.94 -2.12
N ASP A 114 -14.55 16.72 -0.81
CA ASP A 114 -15.66 17.28 -0.03
C ASP A 114 -15.51 18.78 0.17
N GLU A 115 -14.30 19.27 0.40
CA GLU A 115 -14.05 20.67 0.72
C GLU A 115 -13.98 21.57 -0.52
N PHE A 116 -13.41 21.09 -1.62
CA PHE A 116 -13.14 21.93 -2.80
C PHE A 116 -14.10 21.69 -3.94
N ARG A 117 -14.54 20.46 -4.16
CA ARG A 117 -15.49 20.14 -5.22
C ARG A 117 -16.88 20.70 -4.95
N ASN A 118 -17.36 20.61 -3.71
CA ASN A 118 -18.71 21.03 -3.33
C ASN A 118 -18.86 22.54 -3.25
N LYS A 119 -17.77 23.31 -3.37
CA LYS A 119 -17.81 24.78 -3.38
C LYS A 119 -18.08 25.36 -4.76
N LYS A 120 -18.18 24.51 -5.76
CA LYS A 120 -18.57 24.92 -7.11
C LYS A 120 -20.09 24.81 -7.26
#